data_deaf60bf4cd0d3109beaf0a6b000ccc1
#
_entry.id   deaf60bf4cd0d3109beaf0a6b000ccc1
#
_cell.length_a   1.000
_cell.length_b   1.000
_cell.length_c   1.000
_cell.angle_alpha   90.00
_cell.angle_beta   90.00
_cell.angle_gamma   90.00
#
_symmetry.space_group_name_H-M   'P 1'
#
loop_
_entity.id
_entity.type
_entity.pdbx_description
1 polymer ?
#
loop_
_entity_poly.entity_id
_entity_poly.type
_entity_poly.pdbx_seq_one_letter_code
_entity_poly.pdbx_strand_id
1 'polypeptide(L)'
;MESFTKNQTSAARFTAFGSTFMGPTLSFFSQQLVENTTQNTPLFFLAREGYWLEKAFKQYLSGSNKKQSSCYLLASRAFLFKLLLGNSQSYTYSLKGDFKGSFYDLMRTRFLLSNSEIEDIFSNEISGRHVELAADKKSIIE
;
A
#
# COMPACT_ATOMS: atom_id res chain seq x y z
N MET A 1 25.77 9.45 33.82
CA MET A 1 26.67 8.92 32.80
C MET A 1 26.15 7.66 32.10
N GLU A 2 25.24 6.90 32.69
CA GLU A 2 24.69 5.64 32.09
C GLU A 2 23.71 5.83 30.93
N SER A 3 23.07 6.98 30.76
CA SER A 3 22.11 7.20 29.69
C SER A 3 22.76 7.39 28.30
N PHE A 4 23.97 7.93 28.26
CA PHE A 4 24.69 8.15 27.00
C PHE A 4 25.21 6.85 26.35
N THR A 5 25.65 5.91 27.16
CA THR A 5 26.15 4.61 26.66
C THR A 5 25.05 3.71 26.12
N LYS A 6 23.83 3.77 26.71
CA LYS A 6 22.67 2.98 26.25
C LYS A 6 22.18 3.43 24.88
N ASN A 7 22.19 4.74 24.60
CA ASN A 7 21.79 5.28 23.30
C ASN A 7 22.77 4.97 22.17
N GLN A 8 24.09 4.99 22.46
CA GLN A 8 25.10 4.61 21.46
C GLN A 8 25.01 3.12 21.07
N THR A 9 24.74 2.24 22.03
CA THR A 9 24.56 0.80 21.76
C THR A 9 23.32 0.52 20.92
N SER A 10 22.23 1.27 21.14
CA SER A 10 21.01 1.16 20.33
C SER A 10 21.25 1.65 18.91
N ALA A 11 21.85 2.81 18.71
CA ALA A 11 22.16 3.35 17.39
C ALA A 11 23.07 2.41 16.56
N ALA A 12 24.10 1.83 17.20
CA ALA A 12 24.97 0.85 16.54
C ALA A 12 24.24 -0.42 16.09
N ARG A 13 23.28 -0.91 16.90
CA ARG A 13 22.44 -2.07 16.53
C ARG A 13 21.52 -1.75 15.35
N PHE A 14 20.90 -0.56 15.33
CA PHE A 14 20.07 -0.14 14.20
C PHE A 14 20.89 0.04 12.93
N THR A 15 22.09 0.59 13.03
CA THR A 15 23.00 0.72 11.89
C THR A 15 23.45 -0.66 11.37
N ALA A 16 23.79 -1.58 12.26
CA ALA A 16 24.14 -2.94 11.88
C ALA A 16 22.97 -3.68 11.22
N PHE A 17 21.75 -3.58 11.78
CA PHE A 17 20.56 -4.15 11.17
C PHE A 17 20.29 -3.54 9.79
N GLY A 18 20.39 -2.21 9.67
CA GLY A 18 20.23 -1.49 8.41
C GLY A 18 21.21 -1.97 7.33
N SER A 19 22.50 -2.07 7.66
CA SER A 19 23.54 -2.46 6.71
C SER A 19 23.51 -3.96 6.38
N THR A 20 23.18 -4.81 7.35
CA THR A 20 23.29 -6.28 7.18
C THR A 20 22.01 -6.87 6.56
N PHE A 21 20.85 -6.32 6.86
CA PHE A 21 19.56 -6.87 6.44
C PHE A 21 18.79 -5.94 5.51
N MET A 22 18.49 -4.71 5.96
CA MET A 22 17.62 -3.81 5.20
C MET A 22 18.27 -3.33 3.90
N GLY A 23 19.56 -3.01 3.92
CA GLY A 23 20.30 -2.54 2.74
C GLY A 23 20.28 -3.56 1.61
N PRO A 24 20.75 -4.80 1.82
CA PRO A 24 20.68 -5.86 0.81
C PRO A 24 19.25 -6.14 0.32
N THR A 25 18.27 -6.19 1.23
CA THR A 25 16.87 -6.42 0.88
C THR A 25 16.31 -5.33 -0.03
N LEU A 26 16.54 -4.05 0.31
CA LEU A 26 16.10 -2.91 -0.51
C LEU A 26 16.84 -2.83 -1.83
N SER A 27 18.12 -3.19 -1.86
CA SER A 27 18.91 -3.27 -3.09
C SER A 27 18.38 -4.35 -4.02
N PHE A 28 18.11 -5.55 -3.51
CA PHE A 28 17.51 -6.64 -4.28
C PHE A 28 16.12 -6.26 -4.80
N PHE A 29 15.27 -5.70 -3.94
CA PHE A 29 13.96 -5.19 -4.35
C PHE A 29 14.07 -4.16 -5.49
N SER A 30 14.98 -3.20 -5.37
CA SER A 30 15.21 -2.17 -6.37
C SER A 30 15.73 -2.76 -7.68
N GLN A 31 16.62 -3.73 -7.62
CA GLN A 31 17.10 -4.48 -8.78
C GLN A 31 15.95 -5.18 -9.49
N GLN A 32 15.10 -5.90 -8.75
CA GLN A 32 13.95 -6.59 -9.33
C GLN A 32 12.95 -5.64 -9.97
N LEU A 33 12.73 -4.46 -9.41
CA LEU A 33 11.89 -3.43 -10.04
C LEU A 33 12.46 -3.01 -11.39
N VAL A 34 13.77 -2.74 -11.48
CA VAL A 34 14.42 -2.34 -12.74
C VAL A 34 14.42 -3.46 -13.78
N GLU A 35 14.62 -4.70 -13.36
CA GLU A 35 14.68 -5.86 -14.27
C GLU A 35 13.30 -6.24 -14.84
N ASN A 36 12.24 -6.03 -14.05
CA ASN A 36 10.86 -6.40 -14.42
C ASN A 36 10.05 -5.24 -15.00
N THR A 37 10.64 -4.06 -15.18
CA THR A 37 9.97 -2.90 -15.78
C THR A 37 10.75 -2.36 -16.97
N THR A 38 10.02 -1.83 -17.96
CA THR A 38 10.67 -1.16 -19.08
C THR A 38 11.16 0.23 -18.67
N GLN A 39 12.29 0.69 -19.20
CA GLN A 39 12.91 1.97 -18.85
C GLN A 39 11.98 3.19 -19.00
N ASN A 40 11.01 3.10 -19.91
CA ASN A 40 10.07 4.19 -20.19
C ASN A 40 8.79 4.13 -19.33
N THR A 41 8.63 3.11 -18.50
CA THR A 41 7.46 2.99 -17.61
C THR A 41 7.76 3.65 -16.29
N PRO A 42 7.07 4.74 -15.90
CA PRO A 42 7.28 5.37 -14.61
C PRO A 42 6.82 4.45 -13.48
N LEU A 43 7.62 4.37 -12.41
CA LEU A 43 7.27 3.63 -11.20
C LEU A 43 6.63 4.58 -10.19
N PHE A 44 5.46 4.22 -9.69
CA PHE A 44 4.75 4.97 -8.66
C PHE A 44 4.84 4.26 -7.32
N PHE A 45 5.44 4.93 -6.35
CA PHE A 45 5.54 4.46 -4.97
C PHE A 45 4.40 5.08 -4.17
N LEU A 46 3.43 4.25 -3.74
CA LEU A 46 2.23 4.72 -3.06
C LEU A 46 2.51 5.17 -1.64
N ALA A 47 1.67 6.08 -1.14
CA ALA A 47 1.74 6.67 0.20
C ALA A 47 2.02 5.68 1.33
N ARG A 48 2.62 6.15 2.42
CA ARG A 48 3.21 5.47 3.56
C ARG A 48 4.58 4.90 3.23
N GLU A 49 4.70 3.57 3.13
CA GLU A 49 5.95 2.85 2.90
C GLU A 49 6.64 3.28 1.59
N GLY A 50 5.86 3.66 0.58
CA GLY A 50 6.37 4.09 -0.71
C GLY A 50 7.35 5.26 -0.66
N TYR A 51 7.25 6.14 0.34
CA TYR A 51 8.19 7.24 0.52
C TYR A 51 9.63 6.75 0.76
N TRP A 52 9.78 5.77 1.67
CA TRP A 52 11.10 5.21 1.98
C TRP A 52 11.59 4.28 0.88
N LEU A 53 10.67 3.53 0.27
CA LEU A 53 11.00 2.64 -0.86
C LEU A 53 11.49 3.45 -2.07
N GLU A 54 10.86 4.59 -2.39
CA GLU A 54 11.31 5.46 -3.46
C GLU A 54 12.69 6.07 -3.17
N LYS A 55 12.94 6.51 -1.95
CA LYS A 55 14.28 7.00 -1.55
C LYS A 55 15.35 5.93 -1.70
N ALA A 56 15.09 4.71 -1.24
CA ALA A 56 16.00 3.58 -1.39
C ALA A 56 16.23 3.25 -2.88
N PHE A 57 15.16 3.26 -3.67
CA PHE A 57 15.23 3.04 -5.12
C PHE A 57 16.08 4.09 -5.83
N LYS A 58 15.87 5.37 -5.54
CA LYS A 58 16.70 6.48 -6.08
C LYS A 58 18.16 6.33 -5.67
N GLN A 59 18.43 5.92 -4.43
CA GLN A 59 19.79 5.66 -3.97
C GLN A 59 20.44 4.49 -4.73
N TYR A 60 19.70 3.42 -4.97
CA TYR A 60 20.14 2.29 -5.79
C TYR A 60 20.47 2.74 -7.22
N LEU A 61 19.60 3.52 -7.85
CA LEU A 61 19.83 4.04 -9.21
C LEU A 61 21.08 4.94 -9.28
N SER A 62 21.33 5.76 -8.26
CA SER A 62 22.52 6.65 -8.23
C SER A 62 23.84 5.87 -8.16
N GLY A 63 23.82 4.67 -7.59
CA GLY A 63 24.98 3.76 -7.56
C GLY A 63 25.07 2.80 -8.75
N SER A 64 24.08 2.82 -9.64
CA SER A 64 24.01 1.94 -10.81
C SER A 64 23.94 2.77 -12.09
N ASN A 65 24.40 2.22 -13.23
CA ASN A 65 24.27 2.87 -14.54
C ASN A 65 22.83 2.73 -15.11
N LYS A 66 21.85 2.38 -14.29
CA LYS A 66 20.45 2.19 -14.69
C LYS A 66 19.70 3.53 -14.59
N LYS A 67 18.78 3.74 -15.52
CA LYS A 67 17.87 4.90 -15.51
C LYS A 67 16.44 4.42 -15.47
N GLN A 68 15.67 4.85 -14.49
CA GLN A 68 14.27 4.56 -14.35
C GLN A 68 13.56 5.77 -13.73
N SER A 69 12.45 6.18 -14.31
CA SER A 69 11.61 7.24 -13.73
C SER A 69 10.86 6.71 -12.52
N SER A 70 10.86 7.46 -11.43
CA SER A 70 10.09 7.13 -10.24
C SER A 70 9.44 8.37 -9.64
N CYS A 71 8.27 8.20 -9.05
CA CYS A 71 7.51 9.26 -8.39
C CYS A 71 6.84 8.70 -7.13
N TYR A 72 6.94 9.45 -6.03
CA TYR A 72 6.13 9.19 -4.84
C TYR A 72 4.73 9.73 -5.07
N LEU A 73 3.74 8.86 -4.99
CA LEU A 73 2.34 9.21 -5.16
C LEU A 73 1.64 9.27 -3.80
N LEU A 74 1.24 10.46 -3.38
CA LEU A 74 0.52 10.69 -2.14
C LEU A 74 -0.95 10.27 -2.27
N ALA A 75 -1.17 9.02 -2.64
CA ALA A 75 -2.48 8.41 -2.76
C ALA A 75 -2.55 7.15 -1.91
N SER A 76 -3.56 7.04 -1.05
CA SER A 76 -3.81 5.81 -0.32
C SER A 76 -4.43 4.75 -1.24
N ARG A 77 -4.26 3.48 -0.87
CA ARG A 77 -4.91 2.37 -1.58
C ARG A 77 -6.43 2.53 -1.61
N ALA A 78 -7.02 2.93 -0.50
CA ALA A 78 -8.47 3.15 -0.40
C ALA A 78 -8.95 4.30 -1.30
N PHE A 79 -8.16 5.36 -1.47
CA PHE A 79 -8.46 6.43 -2.43
C PHE A 79 -8.48 5.90 -3.88
N LEU A 80 -7.50 5.08 -4.25
CA LEU A 80 -7.47 4.47 -5.58
C LEU A 80 -8.68 3.54 -5.79
N PHE A 81 -9.07 2.78 -4.78
CA PHE A 81 -10.27 1.94 -4.85
C PHE A 81 -11.54 2.77 -5.00
N LYS A 82 -11.65 3.92 -4.31
CA LYS A 82 -12.77 4.86 -4.50
C LYS A 82 -12.86 5.35 -5.95
N LEU A 83 -11.74 5.74 -6.55
CA LEU A 83 -11.70 6.18 -7.95
C LEU A 83 -12.09 5.09 -8.95
N LEU A 84 -11.83 3.84 -8.60
CA LEU A 84 -12.10 2.67 -9.45
C LEU A 84 -13.40 1.94 -9.09
N LEU A 85 -14.25 2.53 -8.25
CA LEU A 85 -15.47 1.87 -7.77
C LEU A 85 -16.44 1.46 -8.90
N GLY A 86 -16.47 2.22 -10.01
CA GLY A 86 -17.26 1.88 -11.21
C GLY A 86 -16.62 0.82 -12.11
N ASN A 87 -15.41 0.33 -11.81
CA ASN A 87 -14.74 -0.69 -12.61
C ASN A 87 -14.74 -2.05 -11.89
N SER A 88 -15.57 -2.99 -12.37
CA SER A 88 -15.73 -4.31 -11.77
C SER A 88 -14.42 -5.12 -11.69
N GLN A 89 -13.47 -4.91 -12.60
CA GLN A 89 -12.16 -5.58 -12.55
C GLN A 89 -11.37 -5.20 -11.30
N SER A 90 -11.60 -4.00 -10.74
CA SER A 90 -10.94 -3.54 -9.52
C SER A 90 -11.36 -4.33 -8.28
N TYR A 91 -12.55 -4.94 -8.29
CA TYR A 91 -13.11 -5.64 -7.12
C TYR A 91 -12.29 -6.87 -6.72
N THR A 92 -11.59 -7.48 -7.66
CA THR A 92 -10.66 -8.57 -7.36
C THR A 92 -9.56 -8.15 -6.38
N TYR A 93 -9.13 -6.90 -6.47
CA TYR A 93 -8.08 -6.32 -5.61
C TYR A 93 -8.66 -5.60 -4.39
N SER A 94 -9.71 -4.80 -4.57
CA SER A 94 -10.28 -3.97 -3.51
C SER A 94 -11.01 -4.82 -2.44
N LEU A 95 -11.58 -5.95 -2.83
CA LEU A 95 -12.21 -6.93 -1.93
C LEU A 95 -11.30 -8.11 -1.60
N LYS A 96 -9.97 -7.96 -1.75
CA LYS A 96 -8.99 -8.98 -1.36
C LYS A 96 -8.70 -8.90 0.15
N GLY A 97 -8.52 -10.07 0.76
CA GLY A 97 -8.20 -10.22 2.18
C GLY A 97 -9.46 -10.36 3.04
N ASP A 98 -9.23 -10.66 4.31
CA ASP A 98 -10.31 -10.88 5.26
C ASP A 98 -10.91 -9.55 5.73
N PHE A 99 -12.21 -9.54 5.87
CA PHE A 99 -12.96 -8.48 6.53
C PHE A 99 -14.20 -9.08 7.16
N LYS A 100 -14.51 -8.66 8.37
CA LYS A 100 -15.72 -9.00 9.09
C LYS A 100 -16.26 -7.76 9.79
N GLY A 101 -17.46 -7.35 9.47
CA GLY A 101 -18.06 -6.14 10.00
C GLY A 101 -19.34 -5.77 9.28
N SER A 102 -19.80 -4.53 9.44
CA SER A 102 -20.94 -4.03 8.68
C SER A 102 -20.56 -3.69 7.24
N PHE A 103 -21.53 -3.68 6.33
CA PHE A 103 -21.33 -3.20 4.97
C PHE A 103 -20.86 -1.75 4.95
N TYR A 104 -21.37 -0.90 5.85
CA TYR A 104 -20.88 0.47 6.04
C TYR A 104 -19.40 0.54 6.34
N ASP A 105 -18.93 -0.28 7.29
CA ASP A 105 -17.51 -0.28 7.67
C ASP A 105 -16.62 -0.76 6.50
N LEU A 106 -17.10 -1.74 5.73
CA LEU A 106 -16.41 -2.17 4.52
C LEU A 106 -16.26 -1.02 3.52
N MET A 107 -17.34 -0.32 3.19
CA MET A 107 -17.34 0.77 2.24
C MET A 107 -16.52 1.97 2.72
N ARG A 108 -16.62 2.31 4.00
CA ARG A 108 -15.82 3.40 4.60
C ARG A 108 -14.33 3.10 4.62
N THR A 109 -13.96 1.90 5.02
CA THR A 109 -12.53 1.54 5.19
C THR A 109 -11.84 1.20 3.88
N ARG A 110 -12.54 0.52 2.96
CA ARG A 110 -11.96 0.08 1.68
C ARG A 110 -12.06 1.13 0.59
N PHE A 111 -13.16 1.91 0.58
CA PHE A 111 -13.46 2.84 -0.52
C PHE A 111 -13.57 4.30 -0.07
N LEU A 112 -13.34 4.62 1.21
CA LEU A 112 -13.46 5.98 1.77
C LEU A 112 -14.80 6.65 1.46
N LEU A 113 -15.88 5.87 1.38
CA LEU A 113 -17.20 6.43 1.20
C LEU A 113 -17.73 6.99 2.52
N SER A 114 -18.37 8.14 2.48
CA SER A 114 -19.14 8.69 3.60
C SER A 114 -20.46 7.95 3.76
N ASN A 115 -21.11 8.08 4.90
CA ASN A 115 -22.42 7.45 5.11
C ASN A 115 -23.44 7.92 4.09
N SER A 116 -23.47 9.22 3.78
CA SER A 116 -24.38 9.77 2.76
C SER A 116 -24.13 9.18 1.37
N GLU A 117 -22.87 9.05 0.95
CA GLU A 117 -22.54 8.41 -0.33
C GLU A 117 -22.98 6.94 -0.36
N ILE A 118 -22.87 6.23 0.77
CA ILE A 118 -23.32 4.83 0.87
C ILE A 118 -24.84 4.75 0.75
N GLU A 119 -25.58 5.61 1.43
CA GLU A 119 -27.04 5.68 1.40
C GLU A 119 -27.56 6.07 0.02
N ASP A 120 -26.87 6.97 -0.68
CA ASP A 120 -27.22 7.40 -2.03
C ASP A 120 -26.99 6.30 -3.09
N ILE A 121 -25.95 5.47 -2.89
CA ILE A 121 -25.54 4.43 -3.87
C ILE A 121 -26.26 3.11 -3.61
N PHE A 122 -26.42 2.75 -2.34
CA PHE A 122 -26.92 1.43 -1.92
C PHE A 122 -28.26 1.56 -1.18
N SER A 123 -29.13 0.58 -1.35
CA SER A 123 -30.39 0.53 -0.59
C SER A 123 -30.14 0.35 0.92
N ASN A 124 -31.05 0.88 1.75
CA ASN A 124 -30.98 0.78 3.21
C ASN A 124 -30.95 -0.67 3.73
N GLU A 125 -31.49 -1.62 2.97
CA GLU A 125 -31.49 -3.03 3.32
C GLU A 125 -30.08 -3.64 3.28
N ILE A 126 -29.24 -3.16 2.34
CA ILE A 126 -27.86 -3.66 2.18
C ILE A 126 -26.93 -2.98 3.19
N SER A 127 -27.18 -1.71 3.47
CA SER A 127 -26.24 -0.89 4.27
C SER A 127 -26.06 -1.40 5.69
N GLY A 128 -27.11 -1.95 6.34
CA GLY A 128 -27.05 -2.53 7.68
C GLY A 128 -26.55 -3.99 7.74
N ARG A 129 -26.33 -4.63 6.60
CA ARG A 129 -25.95 -6.05 6.52
C ARG A 129 -24.57 -6.30 7.14
N HIS A 130 -24.48 -7.38 7.93
CA HIS A 130 -23.17 -7.92 8.34
C HIS A 130 -22.52 -8.64 7.17
N VAL A 131 -21.24 -8.36 6.94
CA VAL A 131 -20.45 -8.87 5.80
C VAL A 131 -19.23 -9.62 6.32
N GLU A 132 -19.02 -10.81 5.80
CA GLU A 132 -17.79 -11.58 5.94
C GLU A 132 -17.23 -11.88 4.54
N LEU A 133 -16.19 -11.14 4.11
CA LEU A 133 -15.70 -11.17 2.73
C LEU A 133 -15.29 -12.56 2.25
N ALA A 134 -14.82 -13.43 3.14
CA ALA A 134 -14.49 -14.81 2.79
C ALA A 134 -15.70 -15.60 2.26
N ALA A 135 -16.90 -15.34 2.80
CA ALA A 135 -18.14 -16.02 2.42
C ALA A 135 -18.97 -15.23 1.40
N ASP A 136 -19.02 -13.90 1.55
CA ASP A 136 -20.01 -13.04 0.88
C ASP A 136 -19.48 -12.36 -0.40
N LYS A 137 -18.20 -12.59 -0.76
CA LYS A 137 -17.54 -11.86 -1.86
C LYS A 137 -18.33 -11.88 -3.18
N LYS A 138 -18.93 -13.03 -3.52
CA LYS A 138 -19.75 -13.16 -4.75
C LYS A 138 -20.97 -12.25 -4.70
N SER A 139 -21.74 -12.30 -3.59
CA SER A 139 -22.97 -11.52 -3.44
C SER A 139 -22.75 -10.00 -3.28
N ILE A 140 -21.52 -9.56 -3.08
CA ILE A 140 -21.17 -8.12 -3.04
C ILE A 140 -20.81 -7.60 -4.43
N ILE A 141 -20.34 -8.47 -5.32
CA ILE A 141 -19.90 -8.10 -6.68
C ILE A 141 -21.07 -8.17 -7.67
N GLU A 142 -22.04 -9.03 -7.44
CA GLU A 142 -23.28 -9.16 -8.22
C GLU A 142 -24.29 -8.07 -7.87
#